data_0cbdc4035b13786b8e673c6643a03e62
#
_entry.id   0cbdc4035b13786b8e673c6643a03e62
#
_cell.length_a   1.000
_cell.length_b   1.000
_cell.length_c   1.000
_cell.angle_alpha   90.00
_cell.angle_beta   90.00
_cell.angle_gamma   90.00
#
_symmetry.space_group_name_H-M   'P 1'
#
loop_
_entity.id
_entity.type
_entity.pdbx_description
1 polymer ?
#
loop_
_entity_poly.entity_id
_entity_poly.type
_entity_poly.pdbx_seq_one_letter_code
_entity_poly.pdbx_strand_id
1 'polypeptide(L)'
;MAKYLVTGGAGFIGSHIAEALVKRGDSVRVLDNLLTGRMENLAGFIRGVEFVEGDIRDPDTCRKAVKGVEYVLHQAALPSVPRSVEDPLLTNAINITGTLNLMLAARDAGVRSFVQASSSSVYGDDPAPRKLEGREGKPLSPYAISKLVNEKYARVFQDLFGFQAVSLRYFNVFGPRQDPFSQYAAVIPLFITKVLKGERPTIFGDGEQSRDFTFVENVVEGNLLAARSDRGGGEAINLACGERLTVNALLAAVNAVLGTKVEAVYADPRPGDILHSTADVDKSRRVLGFEPRVTFLDGLKATVDWYKTRS
;
A
#
# COMPACT_ATOMS: atom_id res chain seq x y z
N MET A 1 -12.85 -3.74 -22.59
CA MET A 1 -13.20 -4.03 -21.17
C MET A 1 -12.33 -5.21 -20.74
N ALA A 2 -11.39 -4.98 -19.82
CA ALA A 2 -10.53 -6.04 -19.28
C ALA A 2 -11.08 -6.55 -17.95
N LYS A 3 -10.75 -7.79 -17.56
CA LYS A 3 -11.18 -8.36 -16.27
C LYS A 3 -10.03 -8.35 -15.27
N TYR A 4 -10.24 -7.65 -14.15
CA TYR A 4 -9.29 -7.51 -13.05
C TYR A 4 -9.72 -8.29 -11.81
N LEU A 5 -8.77 -8.90 -11.12
CA LEU A 5 -8.92 -9.36 -9.75
C LEU A 5 -8.17 -8.39 -8.83
N VAL A 6 -8.88 -7.82 -7.84
CA VAL A 6 -8.27 -7.04 -6.76
C VAL A 6 -8.39 -7.85 -5.47
N THR A 7 -7.30 -8.37 -4.94
CA THR A 7 -7.31 -9.02 -3.63
C THR A 7 -7.05 -8.02 -2.52
N GLY A 8 -7.64 -8.22 -1.34
CA GLY A 8 -7.66 -7.17 -0.32
C GLY A 8 -8.48 -5.95 -0.75
N GLY A 9 -9.45 -6.17 -1.66
CA GLY A 9 -10.21 -5.09 -2.29
C GLY A 9 -11.22 -4.40 -1.37
N ALA A 10 -11.55 -4.96 -0.21
CA ALA A 10 -12.31 -4.29 0.84
C ALA A 10 -11.41 -3.49 1.81
N GLY A 11 -10.08 -3.55 1.65
CA GLY A 11 -9.11 -2.78 2.41
C GLY A 11 -8.97 -1.34 1.90
N PHE A 12 -8.08 -0.57 2.53
CA PHE A 12 -7.82 0.84 2.19
C PHE A 12 -7.41 1.01 0.71
N ILE A 13 -6.23 0.52 0.32
CA ILE A 13 -5.71 0.72 -1.04
C ILE A 13 -6.53 -0.06 -2.06
N GLY A 14 -6.86 -1.32 -1.76
CA GLY A 14 -7.60 -2.19 -2.67
C GLY A 14 -8.96 -1.65 -3.08
N SER A 15 -9.68 -0.99 -2.17
CA SER A 15 -10.99 -0.39 -2.48
C SER A 15 -10.89 0.82 -3.42
N HIS A 16 -9.83 1.62 -3.32
CA HIS A 16 -9.57 2.71 -4.26
C HIS A 16 -9.22 2.18 -5.66
N ILE A 17 -8.42 1.11 -5.74
CA ILE A 17 -8.10 0.45 -7.00
C ILE A 17 -9.38 -0.12 -7.64
N ALA A 18 -10.20 -0.85 -6.86
CA ALA A 18 -11.44 -1.43 -7.36
C ALA A 18 -12.42 -0.35 -7.86
N GLU A 19 -12.57 0.74 -7.11
CA GLU A 19 -13.40 1.87 -7.50
C GLU A 19 -12.94 2.52 -8.82
N ALA A 20 -11.63 2.76 -8.97
CA ALA A 20 -11.06 3.34 -10.17
C ALA A 20 -11.30 2.45 -11.41
N LEU A 21 -11.16 1.13 -11.25
CA LEU A 21 -11.44 0.17 -12.31
C LEU A 21 -12.93 0.15 -12.71
N VAL A 22 -13.84 0.17 -11.73
CA VAL A 22 -15.30 0.25 -11.98
C VAL A 22 -15.65 1.54 -12.70
N LYS A 23 -15.12 2.69 -12.24
CA LYS A 23 -15.33 4.01 -12.90
C LYS A 23 -14.82 4.04 -14.34
N ARG A 24 -13.77 3.29 -14.63
CA ARG A 24 -13.21 3.15 -15.99
C ARG A 24 -14.02 2.20 -16.88
N GLY A 25 -15.01 1.49 -16.32
CA GLY A 25 -15.83 0.53 -17.05
C GLY A 25 -15.20 -0.86 -17.22
N ASP A 26 -14.17 -1.20 -16.45
CA ASP A 26 -13.58 -2.54 -16.45
C ASP A 26 -14.41 -3.51 -15.59
N SER A 27 -14.28 -4.82 -15.86
CA SER A 27 -14.86 -5.88 -15.05
C SER A 27 -13.99 -6.12 -13.82
N VAL A 28 -14.57 -6.02 -12.62
CA VAL A 28 -13.82 -6.10 -11.37
C VAL A 28 -14.32 -7.25 -10.51
N ARG A 29 -13.43 -8.17 -10.18
CA ARG A 29 -13.61 -9.14 -9.10
C ARG A 29 -12.80 -8.69 -7.90
N VAL A 30 -13.40 -8.71 -6.71
CA VAL A 30 -12.73 -8.48 -5.43
C VAL A 30 -12.68 -9.78 -4.65
N LEU A 31 -11.50 -10.16 -4.15
CA LEU A 31 -11.31 -11.24 -3.18
C LEU A 31 -10.85 -10.64 -1.85
N ASP A 32 -11.62 -10.85 -0.79
CA ASP A 32 -11.26 -10.39 0.56
C ASP A 32 -11.85 -11.33 1.61
N ASN A 33 -11.15 -11.58 2.71
CA ASN A 33 -11.66 -12.38 3.84
C ASN A 33 -12.19 -11.52 4.98
N LEU A 34 -12.24 -10.19 4.79
CA LEU A 34 -12.72 -9.19 5.75
C LEU A 34 -11.98 -9.20 7.11
N LEU A 35 -10.78 -9.80 7.18
CA LEU A 35 -9.97 -9.80 8.41
C LEU A 35 -9.59 -8.36 8.83
N THR A 36 -9.28 -7.51 7.87
CA THR A 36 -8.99 -6.09 8.06
C THR A 36 -9.77 -5.19 7.09
N GLY A 37 -10.27 -5.75 6.01
CA GLY A 37 -11.15 -5.11 5.05
C GLY A 37 -12.54 -4.84 5.63
N ARG A 38 -13.26 -3.87 5.06
CA ARG A 38 -14.61 -3.46 5.48
C ARG A 38 -15.51 -3.31 4.26
N MET A 39 -16.69 -3.92 4.29
CA MET A 39 -17.67 -3.82 3.19
C MET A 39 -18.10 -2.38 2.91
N GLU A 40 -18.07 -1.51 3.94
CA GLU A 40 -18.38 -0.08 3.78
C GLU A 40 -17.46 0.61 2.77
N ASN A 41 -16.22 0.13 2.60
CA ASN A 41 -15.28 0.67 1.62
C ASN A 41 -15.72 0.41 0.17
N LEU A 42 -16.57 -0.58 -0.06
CA LEU A 42 -17.12 -0.96 -1.36
C LEU A 42 -18.52 -0.39 -1.61
N ALA A 43 -19.22 0.09 -0.58
CA ALA A 43 -20.65 0.40 -0.63
C ALA A 43 -21.04 1.33 -1.79
N GLY A 44 -20.23 2.34 -2.11
CA GLY A 44 -20.51 3.31 -3.17
C GLY A 44 -20.49 2.75 -4.59
N PHE A 45 -19.87 1.59 -4.81
CA PHE A 45 -19.68 1.01 -6.15
C PHE A 45 -19.83 -0.54 -6.18
N ILE A 46 -20.33 -1.13 -5.12
CA ILE A 46 -20.47 -2.60 -4.98
C ILE A 46 -21.24 -3.26 -6.13
N ARG A 47 -22.20 -2.54 -6.74
CA ARG A 47 -22.95 -3.05 -7.89
C ARG A 47 -22.11 -3.30 -9.13
N GLY A 48 -20.92 -2.66 -9.23
CA GLY A 48 -19.96 -2.85 -10.31
C GLY A 48 -18.89 -3.91 -10.01
N VAL A 49 -19.02 -4.65 -8.89
CA VAL A 49 -17.99 -5.57 -8.38
C VAL A 49 -18.59 -6.98 -8.21
N GLU A 50 -17.86 -7.98 -8.71
CA GLU A 50 -18.06 -9.39 -8.33
C GLU A 50 -17.30 -9.63 -7.02
N PHE A 51 -17.98 -9.56 -5.87
CA PHE A 51 -17.36 -9.79 -4.56
C PHE A 51 -17.30 -11.29 -4.25
N VAL A 52 -16.11 -11.76 -3.88
CA VAL A 52 -15.82 -13.12 -3.43
C VAL A 52 -15.25 -13.03 -2.02
N GLU A 53 -15.98 -13.49 -1.03
CA GLU A 53 -15.46 -13.68 0.30
C GLU A 53 -14.58 -14.92 0.34
N GLY A 54 -13.31 -14.77 0.72
CA GLY A 54 -12.38 -15.89 0.75
C GLY A 54 -10.97 -15.50 1.13
N ASP A 55 -10.16 -16.51 1.41
CA ASP A 55 -8.80 -16.34 1.95
C ASP A 55 -7.75 -16.83 0.94
N ILE A 56 -6.72 -16.02 0.71
CA ILE A 56 -5.60 -16.38 -0.17
C ILE A 56 -4.74 -17.54 0.35
N ARG A 57 -4.86 -17.87 1.65
CA ARG A 57 -4.21 -19.04 2.23
C ARG A 57 -4.78 -20.36 1.69
N ASP A 58 -6.01 -20.33 1.17
CA ASP A 58 -6.66 -21.47 0.52
C ASP A 58 -6.36 -21.47 -0.99
N PRO A 59 -5.60 -22.47 -1.50
CA PRO A 59 -5.28 -22.58 -2.92
C PRO A 59 -6.51 -22.75 -3.82
N ASP A 60 -7.58 -23.40 -3.35
CA ASP A 60 -8.80 -23.57 -4.14
C ASP A 60 -9.54 -22.27 -4.35
N THR A 61 -9.60 -21.44 -3.31
CA THR A 61 -10.11 -20.07 -3.39
C THR A 61 -9.29 -19.25 -4.39
N CYS A 62 -7.97 -19.33 -4.34
CA CYS A 62 -7.10 -18.64 -5.31
C CYS A 62 -7.40 -19.07 -6.75
N ARG A 63 -7.49 -20.38 -7.02
CA ARG A 63 -7.80 -20.93 -8.36
C ARG A 63 -9.18 -20.45 -8.87
N LYS A 64 -10.18 -20.41 -8.01
CA LYS A 64 -11.53 -19.91 -8.37
C LYS A 64 -11.50 -18.40 -8.65
N ALA A 65 -10.77 -17.64 -7.82
CA ALA A 65 -10.70 -16.18 -7.93
C ALA A 65 -10.04 -15.71 -9.23
N VAL A 66 -8.99 -16.39 -9.72
CA VAL A 66 -8.28 -16.01 -10.94
C VAL A 66 -8.95 -16.48 -12.24
N LYS A 67 -9.99 -17.32 -12.18
CA LYS A 67 -10.64 -17.87 -13.37
C LYS A 67 -11.20 -16.78 -14.28
N GLY A 68 -10.70 -16.72 -15.52
CA GLY A 68 -11.12 -15.76 -16.53
C GLY A 68 -10.65 -14.32 -16.26
N VAL A 69 -9.68 -14.12 -15.38
CA VAL A 69 -9.05 -12.83 -15.06
C VAL A 69 -7.87 -12.59 -15.98
N GLU A 70 -7.70 -11.36 -16.43
CA GLU A 70 -6.55 -10.93 -17.24
C GLU A 70 -5.44 -10.30 -16.40
N TYR A 71 -5.80 -9.57 -15.35
CA TYR A 71 -4.88 -8.82 -14.50
C TYR A 71 -5.17 -9.06 -13.01
N VAL A 72 -4.14 -9.28 -12.21
CA VAL A 72 -4.25 -9.38 -10.75
C VAL A 72 -3.56 -8.17 -10.11
N LEU A 73 -4.30 -7.44 -9.26
CA LEU A 73 -3.79 -6.37 -8.40
C LEU A 73 -3.87 -6.86 -6.95
N HIS A 74 -2.74 -7.38 -6.47
CA HIS A 74 -2.66 -8.10 -5.20
C HIS A 74 -2.31 -7.16 -4.05
N GLN A 75 -3.35 -6.75 -3.28
CA GLN A 75 -3.23 -5.90 -2.11
C GLN A 75 -3.47 -6.67 -0.79
N ALA A 76 -3.99 -7.91 -0.84
CA ALA A 76 -4.24 -8.72 0.35
C ALA A 76 -2.93 -9.01 1.10
N ALA A 77 -2.88 -8.57 2.34
CA ALA A 77 -1.75 -8.78 3.24
C ALA A 77 -2.17 -8.46 4.68
N LEU A 78 -1.39 -8.88 5.65
CA LEU A 78 -1.41 -8.33 7.01
C LEU A 78 -0.41 -7.16 7.08
N PRO A 79 -0.87 -5.88 6.96
CA PRO A 79 -0.01 -4.73 6.71
C PRO A 79 0.42 -4.06 8.02
N SER A 80 1.18 -4.74 8.89
CA SER A 80 1.58 -4.13 10.16
C SER A 80 2.90 -4.70 10.64
N VAL A 81 3.91 -3.83 10.80
CA VAL A 81 5.19 -4.20 11.41
C VAL A 81 4.99 -4.74 12.83
N PRO A 82 4.30 -4.02 13.75
CA PRO A 82 4.11 -4.54 15.10
C PRO A 82 3.35 -5.87 15.15
N ARG A 83 2.24 -6.03 14.41
CA ARG A 83 1.52 -7.31 14.35
C ARG A 83 2.39 -8.44 13.84
N SER A 84 3.30 -8.15 12.91
CA SER A 84 4.22 -9.19 12.39
C SER A 84 5.23 -9.65 13.43
N VAL A 85 5.54 -8.81 14.41
CA VAL A 85 6.39 -9.18 15.55
C VAL A 85 5.59 -9.99 16.57
N GLU A 86 4.33 -9.61 16.83
CA GLU A 86 3.41 -10.31 17.73
C GLU A 86 3.04 -11.71 17.20
N ASP A 87 2.72 -11.82 15.91
CA ASP A 87 2.37 -13.09 15.26
C ASP A 87 3.07 -13.23 13.89
N PRO A 88 4.34 -13.67 13.91
CA PRO A 88 5.09 -13.90 12.68
C PRO A 88 4.57 -15.09 11.85
N LEU A 89 3.95 -16.08 12.49
CA LEU A 89 3.40 -17.25 11.79
C LEU A 89 2.19 -16.86 10.95
N LEU A 90 1.25 -16.10 11.51
CA LEU A 90 0.11 -15.59 10.75
C LEU A 90 0.56 -14.66 9.63
N THR A 91 1.54 -13.79 9.90
CA THR A 91 2.13 -12.91 8.88
C THR A 91 2.73 -13.72 7.74
N ASN A 92 3.51 -14.77 8.04
CA ASN A 92 4.08 -15.65 7.01
C ASN A 92 2.98 -16.38 6.21
N ALA A 93 1.99 -16.95 6.91
CA ALA A 93 0.91 -17.69 6.26
C ALA A 93 0.11 -16.81 5.28
N ILE A 94 -0.21 -15.57 5.66
CA ILE A 94 -0.95 -14.65 4.80
C ILE A 94 -0.04 -14.06 3.73
N ASN A 95 1.06 -13.41 4.14
CA ASN A 95 1.83 -12.57 3.24
C ASN A 95 2.74 -13.38 2.29
N ILE A 96 3.28 -14.52 2.72
CA ILE A 96 4.17 -15.34 1.89
C ILE A 96 3.39 -16.48 1.25
N THR A 97 2.85 -17.39 2.07
CA THR A 97 2.16 -18.58 1.54
C THR A 97 0.95 -18.20 0.70
N GLY A 98 0.12 -17.26 1.21
CA GLY A 98 -1.07 -16.78 0.49
C GLY A 98 -0.72 -16.09 -0.83
N THR A 99 0.32 -15.25 -0.85
CA THR A 99 0.79 -14.62 -2.09
C THR A 99 1.30 -15.66 -3.09
N LEU A 100 2.05 -16.65 -2.63
CA LEU A 100 2.57 -17.72 -3.51
C LEU A 100 1.44 -18.57 -4.06
N ASN A 101 0.42 -18.93 -3.27
CA ASN A 101 -0.77 -19.65 -3.76
C ASN A 101 -1.46 -18.88 -4.88
N LEU A 102 -1.67 -17.57 -4.69
CA LEU A 102 -2.31 -16.72 -5.68
C LEU A 102 -1.45 -16.55 -6.93
N MET A 103 -0.13 -16.38 -6.77
CA MET A 103 0.80 -16.25 -7.91
C MET A 103 0.86 -17.51 -8.76
N LEU A 104 0.89 -18.69 -8.14
CA LEU A 104 0.79 -19.98 -8.82
C LEU A 104 -0.52 -20.11 -9.58
N ALA A 105 -1.64 -19.86 -8.92
CA ALA A 105 -2.96 -19.90 -9.54
C ALA A 105 -3.08 -18.93 -10.72
N ALA A 106 -2.55 -17.71 -10.59
CA ALA A 106 -2.56 -16.70 -11.65
C ALA A 106 -1.71 -17.11 -12.87
N ARG A 107 -0.51 -17.66 -12.64
CA ARG A 107 0.34 -18.21 -13.69
C ARG A 107 -0.37 -19.33 -14.45
N ASP A 108 -0.94 -20.30 -13.74
CA ASP A 108 -1.59 -21.46 -14.31
C ASP A 108 -2.88 -21.11 -15.06
N ALA A 109 -3.54 -20.02 -14.68
CA ALA A 109 -4.70 -19.48 -15.38
C ALA A 109 -4.35 -18.59 -16.58
N GLY A 110 -3.08 -18.34 -16.85
CA GLY A 110 -2.64 -17.49 -17.97
C GLY A 110 -2.91 -16.00 -17.76
N VAL A 111 -2.88 -15.54 -16.51
CA VAL A 111 -3.00 -14.10 -16.19
C VAL A 111 -1.86 -13.34 -16.84
N ARG A 112 -2.17 -12.24 -17.52
CA ARG A 112 -1.18 -11.44 -18.28
C ARG A 112 -0.20 -10.69 -17.40
N SER A 113 -0.68 -10.15 -16.27
CA SER A 113 0.18 -9.41 -15.33
C SER A 113 -0.35 -9.55 -13.89
N PHE A 114 0.60 -9.71 -12.99
CA PHE A 114 0.40 -9.81 -11.54
C PHE A 114 1.16 -8.66 -10.86
N VAL A 115 0.44 -7.66 -10.34
CA VAL A 115 1.03 -6.55 -9.60
C VAL A 115 0.79 -6.75 -8.11
N GLN A 116 1.86 -6.77 -7.32
CA GLN A 116 1.75 -6.97 -5.87
C GLN A 116 2.24 -5.78 -5.08
N ALA A 117 1.58 -5.53 -3.95
CA ALA A 117 2.02 -4.55 -2.97
C ALA A 117 3.27 -5.03 -2.25
N SER A 118 4.40 -4.38 -2.47
CA SER A 118 5.57 -4.40 -1.60
C SER A 118 5.58 -3.18 -0.68
N SER A 119 6.70 -2.87 -0.04
CA SER A 119 6.79 -1.83 0.98
C SER A 119 8.17 -1.23 1.07
N SER A 120 8.26 0.06 1.41
CA SER A 120 9.52 0.72 1.79
C SER A 120 10.20 0.07 3.00
N SER A 121 9.49 -0.73 3.79
CA SER A 121 10.06 -1.49 4.92
C SER A 121 11.15 -2.49 4.51
N VAL A 122 11.19 -2.89 3.23
CA VAL A 122 12.24 -3.80 2.71
C VAL A 122 13.63 -3.17 2.71
N TYR A 123 13.71 -1.83 2.76
CA TYR A 123 15.00 -1.13 2.88
C TYR A 123 15.65 -1.33 4.24
N GLY A 124 14.90 -1.72 5.27
CA GLY A 124 15.44 -2.08 6.57
C GLY A 124 16.31 -1.01 7.19
N ASP A 125 17.55 -1.37 7.56
CA ASP A 125 18.55 -0.51 8.19
C ASP A 125 19.42 0.27 7.20
N ASP A 126 19.07 0.31 5.92
CA ASP A 126 19.82 1.14 4.95
C ASP A 126 19.91 2.60 5.44
N PRO A 127 21.13 3.14 5.66
CA PRO A 127 21.32 4.47 6.20
C PRO A 127 21.08 5.60 5.18
N ALA A 128 20.99 5.26 3.89
CA ALA A 128 20.81 6.26 2.85
C ALA A 128 19.46 6.98 3.02
N PRO A 129 19.41 8.32 3.02
CA PRO A 129 18.17 9.07 3.14
C PRO A 129 17.27 8.91 1.92
N ARG A 130 17.86 8.63 0.75
CA ARG A 130 17.15 8.33 -0.51
C ARG A 130 17.26 6.83 -0.80
N LYS A 131 16.11 6.16 -0.83
CA LYS A 131 15.99 4.70 -0.99
C LYS A 131 16.00 4.34 -2.46
N LEU A 132 16.99 3.56 -2.87
CA LEU A 132 17.22 3.13 -4.25
C LEU A 132 17.05 1.62 -4.35
N GLU A 133 16.30 1.13 -5.34
CA GLU A 133 16.14 -0.29 -5.60
C GLU A 133 17.48 -0.96 -5.90
N GLY A 134 17.70 -2.13 -5.32
CA GLY A 134 18.97 -2.85 -5.37
C GLY A 134 19.96 -2.47 -4.25
N ARG A 135 19.59 -1.56 -3.37
CA ARG A 135 20.38 -1.17 -2.18
C ARG A 135 19.61 -1.40 -0.89
N GLU A 136 18.97 -2.56 -0.78
CA GLU A 136 18.27 -2.94 0.44
C GLU A 136 19.27 -3.25 1.56
N GLY A 137 19.01 -2.72 2.76
CA GLY A 137 19.68 -3.11 3.99
C GLY A 137 19.13 -4.42 4.57
N LYS A 138 19.34 -4.65 5.86
CA LYS A 138 18.78 -5.81 6.55
C LYS A 138 17.33 -5.53 6.93
N PRO A 139 16.36 -6.39 6.54
CA PRO A 139 14.99 -6.25 7.00
C PRO A 139 14.88 -6.25 8.52
N LEU A 140 14.12 -5.30 9.09
CA LEU A 140 14.01 -5.11 10.53
C LEU A 140 12.74 -5.73 11.14
N SER A 141 11.93 -6.46 10.35
CA SER A 141 10.70 -7.07 10.85
C SER A 141 10.27 -8.27 10.01
N PRO A 142 9.46 -9.20 10.57
CA PRO A 142 8.85 -10.28 9.78
C PRO A 142 8.00 -9.75 8.60
N TYR A 143 7.33 -8.60 8.77
CA TYR A 143 6.62 -7.93 7.67
C TYR A 143 7.56 -7.55 6.52
N ALA A 144 8.70 -6.91 6.83
CA ALA A 144 9.68 -6.54 5.81
C ALA A 144 10.24 -7.77 5.08
N ILE A 145 10.57 -8.83 5.83
CA ILE A 145 10.99 -10.12 5.27
C ILE A 145 9.91 -10.67 4.33
N SER A 146 8.65 -10.67 4.75
CA SER A 146 7.56 -11.22 3.92
C SER A 146 7.43 -10.49 2.60
N LYS A 147 7.58 -9.16 2.59
CA LYS A 147 7.53 -8.36 1.35
C LYS A 147 8.75 -8.62 0.46
N LEU A 148 9.94 -8.70 1.05
CA LEU A 148 11.17 -9.02 0.30
C LEU A 148 11.12 -10.41 -0.34
N VAL A 149 10.60 -11.42 0.36
CA VAL A 149 10.41 -12.78 -0.18
C VAL A 149 9.49 -12.75 -1.40
N ASN A 150 8.39 -12.02 -1.35
CA ASN A 150 7.46 -11.89 -2.47
C ASN A 150 8.11 -11.23 -3.71
N GLU A 151 8.98 -10.24 -3.50
CA GLU A 151 9.76 -9.66 -4.61
C GLU A 151 10.70 -10.70 -5.25
N LYS A 152 11.34 -11.54 -4.43
CA LYS A 152 12.19 -12.62 -4.94
C LYS A 152 11.39 -13.67 -5.71
N TYR A 153 10.20 -14.04 -5.24
CA TYR A 153 9.31 -14.91 -6.00
C TYR A 153 8.89 -14.28 -7.33
N ALA A 154 8.51 -13.00 -7.36
CA ALA A 154 8.17 -12.31 -8.59
C ALA A 154 9.31 -12.39 -9.62
N ARG A 155 10.56 -12.19 -9.18
CA ARG A 155 11.74 -12.30 -10.04
C ARG A 155 11.94 -13.73 -10.57
N VAL A 156 11.89 -14.73 -9.69
CA VAL A 156 12.07 -16.14 -10.08
C VAL A 156 10.96 -16.59 -11.03
N PHE A 157 9.71 -16.15 -10.81
CA PHE A 157 8.58 -16.48 -11.71
C PHE A 157 8.76 -15.86 -13.09
N GLN A 158 9.29 -14.65 -13.18
CA GLN A 158 9.65 -14.04 -14.46
C GLN A 158 10.76 -14.82 -15.15
N ASP A 159 11.82 -15.16 -14.44
CA ASP A 159 13.00 -15.80 -15.02
C ASP A 159 12.72 -17.24 -15.48
N LEU A 160 11.92 -18.01 -14.71
CA LEU A 160 11.63 -19.41 -15.02
C LEU A 160 10.41 -19.61 -15.94
N PHE A 161 9.42 -18.76 -15.84
CA PHE A 161 8.12 -18.97 -16.49
C PHE A 161 7.72 -17.85 -17.44
N GLY A 162 8.50 -16.76 -17.54
CA GLY A 162 8.09 -15.57 -18.28
C GLY A 162 6.86 -14.88 -17.69
N PHE A 163 6.52 -15.17 -16.41
CA PHE A 163 5.32 -14.64 -15.78
C PHE A 163 5.52 -13.21 -15.33
N GLN A 164 4.74 -12.30 -15.88
CA GLN A 164 4.81 -10.85 -15.60
C GLN A 164 4.32 -10.53 -14.18
N ALA A 165 5.22 -10.61 -13.20
CA ALA A 165 4.96 -10.25 -11.81
C ALA A 165 5.77 -9.01 -11.43
N VAL A 166 5.09 -7.94 -11.01
CA VAL A 166 5.68 -6.64 -10.63
C VAL A 166 5.44 -6.37 -9.16
N SER A 167 6.47 -5.93 -8.44
CA SER A 167 6.38 -5.57 -7.02
C SER A 167 6.49 -4.07 -6.84
N LEU A 168 5.46 -3.42 -6.29
CA LEU A 168 5.44 -1.98 -6.06
C LEU A 168 5.74 -1.67 -4.60
N ARG A 169 6.87 -1.02 -4.32
CA ARG A 169 7.27 -0.58 -2.98
C ARG A 169 6.56 0.72 -2.63
N TYR A 170 5.49 0.63 -1.86
CA TYR A 170 4.76 1.81 -1.41
C TYR A 170 5.49 2.54 -0.28
N PHE A 171 5.42 3.88 -0.32
CA PHE A 171 5.95 4.77 0.72
C PHE A 171 4.79 5.53 1.37
N ASN A 172 4.60 5.33 2.67
CA ASN A 172 3.67 6.03 3.55
C ASN A 172 2.36 6.47 2.88
N VAL A 173 1.63 5.51 2.32
CA VAL A 173 0.36 5.78 1.62
C VAL A 173 -0.66 6.36 2.59
N PHE A 174 -1.37 7.39 2.17
CA PHE A 174 -2.43 8.03 2.94
C PHE A 174 -3.63 8.38 2.06
N GLY A 175 -4.80 8.54 2.68
CA GLY A 175 -6.03 8.90 1.97
C GLY A 175 -7.31 8.52 2.70
N PRO A 176 -8.47 8.78 2.07
CA PRO A 176 -9.76 8.29 2.54
C PRO A 176 -9.77 6.77 2.77
N ARG A 177 -10.62 6.28 3.66
CA ARG A 177 -10.78 4.84 4.02
C ARG A 177 -9.58 4.24 4.77
N GLN A 178 -8.55 5.01 5.10
CA GLN A 178 -7.48 4.55 6.00
C GLN A 178 -8.01 4.54 7.44
N ASP A 179 -7.83 3.41 8.16
CA ASP A 179 -8.36 3.25 9.51
C ASP A 179 -7.55 4.05 10.54
N PRO A 180 -8.14 5.07 11.21
CA PRO A 180 -7.46 5.85 12.23
C PRO A 180 -7.44 5.17 13.60
N PHE A 181 -8.29 4.13 13.81
CA PHE A 181 -8.49 3.47 15.10
C PHE A 181 -7.67 2.19 15.24
N SER A 182 -6.92 1.81 14.22
CA SER A 182 -5.97 0.71 14.33
C SER A 182 -4.97 1.01 15.45
N GLN A 183 -4.67 0.04 16.31
CA GLN A 183 -3.62 0.15 17.34
C GLN A 183 -2.27 0.65 16.76
N TYR A 184 -2.08 0.46 15.46
CA TYR A 184 -0.89 0.84 14.70
C TYR A 184 -1.23 1.83 13.58
N ALA A 185 -2.16 2.76 13.85
CA ALA A 185 -2.58 3.78 12.89
C ALA A 185 -1.39 4.58 12.35
N ALA A 186 -1.41 4.86 11.06
CA ALA A 186 -0.42 5.72 10.43
C ALA A 186 -0.52 7.17 10.95
N VAL A 187 0.57 7.92 10.85
CA VAL A 187 0.68 9.26 11.45
C VAL A 187 -0.37 10.25 10.93
N ILE A 188 -0.69 10.22 9.62
CA ILE A 188 -1.64 11.16 9.01
C ILE A 188 -3.06 10.99 9.57
N PRO A 189 -3.69 9.78 9.52
CA PRO A 189 -5.02 9.59 10.10
C PRO A 189 -5.05 9.90 11.61
N LEU A 190 -3.98 9.56 12.33
CA LEU A 190 -3.88 9.85 13.77
C LEU A 190 -3.88 11.36 14.03
N PHE A 191 -3.08 12.13 13.29
CA PHE A 191 -3.00 13.59 13.47
C PHE A 191 -4.32 14.27 13.09
N ILE A 192 -4.92 13.91 11.96
CA ILE A 192 -6.21 14.44 11.53
C ILE A 192 -7.26 14.19 12.62
N THR A 193 -7.38 12.97 13.11
CA THR A 193 -8.40 12.59 14.11
C THR A 193 -8.21 13.33 15.44
N LYS A 194 -6.96 13.46 15.90
CA LYS A 194 -6.66 14.19 17.13
C LYS A 194 -6.93 15.68 17.00
N VAL A 195 -6.45 16.29 15.92
CA VAL A 195 -6.65 17.74 15.69
C VAL A 195 -8.13 18.08 15.50
N LEU A 196 -8.92 17.23 14.83
CA LEU A 196 -10.38 17.40 14.73
C LEU A 196 -11.08 17.41 16.10
N LYS A 197 -10.55 16.65 17.07
CA LYS A 197 -11.06 16.61 18.45
C LYS A 197 -10.48 17.71 19.35
N GLY A 198 -9.59 18.56 18.84
CA GLY A 198 -8.84 19.51 19.65
C GLY A 198 -7.78 18.88 20.57
N GLU A 199 -7.46 17.60 20.34
CA GLU A 199 -6.45 16.87 21.11
C GLU A 199 -5.06 17.10 20.53
N ARG A 200 -4.05 17.18 21.41
CA ARG A 200 -2.65 17.31 21.01
C ARG A 200 -2.10 15.97 20.52
N PRO A 201 -1.60 15.87 19.27
CA PRO A 201 -0.93 14.67 18.80
C PRO A 201 0.45 14.50 19.43
N THR A 202 0.89 13.25 19.61
CA THR A 202 2.23 12.95 20.13
C THR A 202 3.20 12.82 18.96
N ILE A 203 4.31 13.55 19.03
CA ILE A 203 5.48 13.42 18.14
C ILE A 203 6.60 12.78 18.94
N PHE A 204 7.14 11.66 18.42
CA PHE A 204 8.29 10.99 19.02
C PHE A 204 9.58 11.59 18.46
N GLY A 205 10.53 11.93 19.35
CA GLY A 205 11.73 12.70 18.99
C GLY A 205 11.42 14.19 18.80
N ASP A 206 12.24 14.85 17.97
CA ASP A 206 12.16 16.30 17.70
C ASP A 206 11.19 16.67 16.56
N GLY A 207 10.62 15.68 15.87
CA GLY A 207 9.70 15.87 14.75
C GLY A 207 10.37 16.18 13.41
N GLU A 208 11.71 16.18 13.34
CA GLU A 208 12.46 16.43 12.11
C GLU A 208 12.68 15.13 11.28
N GLN A 209 12.29 13.98 11.81
CA GLN A 209 12.23 12.76 11.01
C GLN A 209 11.25 12.96 9.84
N SER A 210 11.68 12.54 8.65
CA SER A 210 10.93 12.80 7.43
C SER A 210 10.54 11.54 6.67
N ARG A 211 9.42 11.64 5.96
CA ARG A 211 8.85 10.57 5.15
C ARG A 211 8.43 11.11 3.78
N ASP A 212 8.36 10.18 2.84
CA ASP A 212 7.74 10.38 1.52
C ASP A 212 6.28 9.92 1.65
N PHE A 213 5.35 10.86 1.66
CA PHE A 213 3.93 10.57 1.77
C PHE A 213 3.29 10.52 0.38
N THR A 214 2.64 9.41 0.08
CA THR A 214 2.03 9.17 -1.22
C THR A 214 0.52 9.10 -1.09
N PHE A 215 -0.19 10.01 -1.75
CA PHE A 215 -1.65 9.97 -1.77
C PHE A 215 -2.16 8.74 -2.51
N VAL A 216 -3.24 8.14 -2.02
CA VAL A 216 -3.72 6.83 -2.50
C VAL A 216 -4.07 6.82 -3.99
N GLU A 217 -4.54 7.94 -4.57
CA GLU A 217 -4.82 8.00 -6.01
C GLU A 217 -3.56 7.87 -6.87
N ASN A 218 -2.41 8.38 -6.41
CA ASN A 218 -1.13 8.15 -7.07
C ASN A 218 -0.73 6.66 -7.02
N VAL A 219 -1.04 5.97 -5.91
CA VAL A 219 -0.82 4.53 -5.79
C VAL A 219 -1.74 3.75 -6.73
N VAL A 220 -3.00 4.15 -6.86
CA VAL A 220 -3.93 3.58 -7.85
C VAL A 220 -3.37 3.69 -9.25
N GLU A 221 -2.96 4.89 -9.67
CA GLU A 221 -2.38 5.11 -11.01
C GLU A 221 -1.16 4.23 -11.26
N GLY A 222 -0.22 4.16 -10.29
CA GLY A 222 0.95 3.31 -10.40
C GLY A 222 0.61 1.83 -10.56
N ASN A 223 -0.41 1.32 -9.85
CA ASN A 223 -0.89 -0.06 -10.03
C ASN A 223 -1.47 -0.30 -11.43
N LEU A 224 -2.26 0.65 -11.95
CA LEU A 224 -2.87 0.53 -13.27
C LEU A 224 -1.83 0.61 -14.40
N LEU A 225 -0.80 1.43 -14.24
CA LEU A 225 0.34 1.50 -15.16
C LEU A 225 1.15 0.21 -15.12
N ALA A 226 1.47 -0.31 -13.92
CA ALA A 226 2.23 -1.55 -13.75
C ALA A 226 1.50 -2.75 -14.35
N ALA A 227 0.16 -2.84 -14.18
CA ALA A 227 -0.64 -3.92 -14.74
C ALA A 227 -0.57 -4.01 -16.27
N ARG A 228 -0.36 -2.87 -16.94
CA ARG A 228 -0.32 -2.77 -18.41
C ARG A 228 1.08 -2.66 -18.98
N SER A 229 2.10 -2.54 -18.13
CA SER A 229 3.49 -2.45 -18.55
C SER A 229 4.00 -3.85 -18.97
N ASP A 230 4.68 -3.91 -20.08
CA ASP A 230 5.43 -5.08 -20.55
C ASP A 230 6.90 -5.11 -20.07
N ARG A 231 7.31 -4.05 -19.33
CA ARG A 231 8.71 -3.82 -18.91
C ARG A 231 8.98 -4.09 -17.43
N GLY A 232 7.94 -4.33 -16.64
CA GLY A 232 8.05 -4.44 -15.19
C GLY A 232 8.23 -5.86 -14.66
N GLY A 233 8.21 -6.88 -15.49
CA GLY A 233 8.25 -8.29 -15.07
C GLY A 233 9.47 -8.61 -14.22
N GLY A 234 9.26 -9.22 -13.05
CA GLY A 234 10.30 -9.55 -12.08
C GLY A 234 10.91 -8.37 -11.33
N GLU A 235 10.45 -7.14 -11.60
CA GLU A 235 11.04 -5.94 -11.01
C GLU A 235 10.36 -5.53 -9.69
N ALA A 236 11.18 -5.04 -8.75
CA ALA A 236 10.72 -4.25 -7.62
C ALA A 236 10.93 -2.77 -7.95
N ILE A 237 9.87 -1.96 -7.76
CA ILE A 237 9.81 -0.57 -8.20
C ILE A 237 9.25 0.30 -7.08
N ASN A 238 9.96 1.38 -6.73
CA ASN A 238 9.46 2.37 -5.79
C ASN A 238 8.25 3.10 -6.36
N LEU A 239 7.19 3.17 -5.58
CA LEU A 239 5.99 3.94 -5.92
C LEU A 239 5.73 4.99 -4.85
N ALA A 240 6.15 6.21 -5.14
CA ALA A 240 6.17 7.34 -4.21
C ALA A 240 6.19 8.68 -4.98
N CYS A 241 6.18 9.79 -4.24
CA CYS A 241 6.28 11.13 -4.84
C CYS A 241 7.73 11.61 -5.02
N GLY A 242 8.71 11.04 -4.30
CA GLY A 242 10.09 11.53 -4.27
C GLY A 242 10.27 12.79 -3.43
N GLU A 243 9.26 13.12 -2.61
CA GLU A 243 9.23 14.31 -1.77
C GLU A 243 9.57 13.99 -0.31
N ARG A 244 10.09 14.99 0.39
CA ARG A 244 10.47 14.86 1.79
C ARG A 244 9.66 15.80 2.65
N LEU A 245 8.86 15.25 3.59
CA LEU A 245 8.09 16.03 4.55
C LEU A 245 8.43 15.58 5.98
N THR A 246 8.74 16.55 6.88
CA THR A 246 8.95 16.25 8.31
C THR A 246 7.63 16.06 9.04
N VAL A 247 7.68 15.40 10.20
CA VAL A 247 6.47 15.21 11.04
C VAL A 247 5.97 16.55 11.58
N ASN A 248 6.87 17.49 11.87
CA ASN A 248 6.49 18.86 12.25
C ASN A 248 5.75 19.59 11.11
N ALA A 249 6.28 19.51 9.88
CA ALA A 249 5.65 20.09 8.70
C ALA A 249 4.29 19.43 8.39
N LEU A 250 4.16 18.12 8.63
CA LEU A 250 2.88 17.42 8.53
C LEU A 250 1.84 18.00 9.48
N LEU A 251 2.18 18.19 10.77
CA LEU A 251 1.24 18.78 11.74
C LEU A 251 0.86 20.22 11.35
N ALA A 252 1.83 21.00 10.89
CA ALA A 252 1.55 22.36 10.42
C ALA A 252 0.58 22.35 9.22
N ALA A 253 0.75 21.41 8.27
CA ALA A 253 -0.16 21.25 7.13
C ALA A 253 -1.58 20.83 7.58
N VAL A 254 -1.70 19.88 8.52
CA VAL A 254 -3.01 19.46 9.08
C VAL A 254 -3.71 20.63 9.74
N ASN A 255 -2.99 21.40 10.56
CA ASN A 255 -3.53 22.62 11.19
C ASN A 255 -4.00 23.66 10.16
N ALA A 256 -3.20 23.88 9.11
CA ALA A 256 -3.54 24.84 8.05
C ALA A 256 -4.82 24.42 7.30
N VAL A 257 -4.98 23.15 6.96
CA VAL A 257 -6.17 22.61 6.28
C VAL A 257 -7.41 22.66 7.19
N LEU A 258 -7.24 22.47 8.50
CA LEU A 258 -8.34 22.48 9.46
C LEU A 258 -8.64 23.89 9.99
N GLY A 259 -7.78 24.89 9.76
CA GLY A 259 -7.90 26.22 10.33
C GLY A 259 -7.65 26.25 11.85
N THR A 260 -6.81 25.35 12.36
CA THR A 260 -6.50 25.17 13.79
C THR A 260 -5.05 25.53 14.09
N LYS A 261 -4.69 25.53 15.40
CA LYS A 261 -3.32 25.76 15.90
C LYS A 261 -2.99 24.79 17.03
N VAL A 262 -3.36 23.53 16.87
CA VAL A 262 -3.10 22.49 17.88
C VAL A 262 -1.60 22.18 17.91
N GLU A 263 -0.99 22.27 19.09
CA GLU A 263 0.41 21.97 19.31
C GLU A 263 0.62 20.46 19.55
N ALA A 264 1.80 19.95 19.25
CA ALA A 264 2.19 18.58 19.58
C ALA A 264 2.58 18.44 21.07
N VAL A 265 2.53 17.19 21.55
CA VAL A 265 3.26 16.74 22.73
C VAL A 265 4.48 15.96 22.22
N TYR A 266 5.67 16.37 22.62
CA TYR A 266 6.89 15.65 22.24
C TYR A 266 7.20 14.57 23.29
N ALA A 267 7.60 13.39 22.82
CA ALA A 267 7.98 12.24 23.62
C ALA A 267 9.33 11.68 23.16
N ASP A 268 9.93 10.81 23.95
CA ASP A 268 11.22 10.18 23.62
C ASP A 268 11.20 9.50 22.25
N PRO A 269 12.32 9.54 21.50
CA PRO A 269 12.43 8.86 20.21
C PRO A 269 12.12 7.36 20.30
N ARG A 270 11.46 6.81 19.32
CA ARG A 270 11.22 5.36 19.24
C ARG A 270 12.52 4.63 18.88
N PRO A 271 12.92 3.59 19.61
CA PRO A 271 14.07 2.76 19.23
C PRO A 271 13.91 2.22 17.80
N GLY A 272 14.94 2.37 16.98
CA GLY A 272 14.95 1.86 15.62
C GLY A 272 14.15 2.69 14.59
N ASP A 273 13.66 3.88 14.95
CA ASP A 273 12.98 4.74 13.96
C ASP A 273 13.99 5.29 12.94
N ILE A 274 13.63 5.20 11.67
CA ILE A 274 14.44 5.70 10.55
C ILE A 274 14.26 7.23 10.48
N LEU A 275 15.35 7.99 10.57
CA LEU A 275 15.29 9.45 10.55
C LEU A 275 14.71 9.97 9.22
N HIS A 276 15.22 9.48 8.09
CA HIS A 276 14.81 9.97 6.78
C HIS A 276 14.55 8.82 5.83
N SER A 277 13.42 8.87 5.12
CA SER A 277 13.06 7.88 4.12
C SER A 277 12.32 8.55 2.95
N THR A 278 13.05 8.79 1.87
CA THR A 278 12.53 9.34 0.61
C THR A 278 12.82 8.34 -0.51
N ALA A 279 11.89 8.13 -1.43
CA ALA A 279 12.11 7.23 -2.55
C ALA A 279 12.99 7.88 -3.64
N ASP A 280 13.84 7.07 -4.27
CA ASP A 280 14.24 7.33 -5.64
C ASP A 280 13.10 6.88 -6.56
N VAL A 281 12.64 7.75 -7.46
CA VAL A 281 11.49 7.50 -8.34
C VAL A 281 11.87 7.38 -9.82
N ASP A 282 13.15 7.39 -10.15
CA ASP A 282 13.61 7.35 -11.54
C ASP A 282 13.24 6.04 -12.24
N LYS A 283 13.23 4.91 -11.49
CA LYS A 283 12.84 3.62 -12.04
C LYS A 283 11.35 3.56 -12.36
N SER A 284 10.47 4.07 -11.50
CA SER A 284 9.03 4.12 -11.78
C SER A 284 8.70 4.98 -12.99
N ARG A 285 9.38 6.10 -13.16
CA ARG A 285 9.28 6.94 -14.36
C ARG A 285 9.71 6.19 -15.61
N ARG A 286 10.89 5.60 -15.60
CA ARG A 286 11.48 4.92 -16.77
C ARG A 286 10.71 3.66 -17.18
N VAL A 287 10.29 2.84 -16.22
CA VAL A 287 9.70 1.52 -16.48
C VAL A 287 8.18 1.61 -16.67
N LEU A 288 7.50 2.42 -15.86
CA LEU A 288 6.04 2.51 -15.83
C LEU A 288 5.50 3.79 -16.47
N GLY A 289 6.33 4.80 -16.72
CA GLY A 289 5.86 6.15 -17.07
C GLY A 289 5.09 6.82 -15.93
N PHE A 290 5.37 6.41 -14.69
CA PHE A 290 4.66 6.92 -13.52
C PHE A 290 5.13 8.33 -13.15
N GLU A 291 4.19 9.25 -13.03
CA GLU A 291 4.37 10.59 -12.46
C GLU A 291 3.24 10.83 -11.45
N PRO A 292 3.56 11.20 -10.21
CA PRO A 292 2.53 11.52 -9.22
C PRO A 292 1.75 12.78 -9.67
N ARG A 293 0.42 12.68 -9.75
CA ARG A 293 -0.45 13.75 -10.24
C ARG A 293 -1.08 14.55 -9.12
N VAL A 294 -1.32 13.92 -7.97
CA VAL A 294 -1.94 14.55 -6.81
C VAL A 294 -0.85 14.96 -5.84
N THR A 295 -0.79 16.27 -5.53
CA THR A 295 0.16 16.82 -4.56
C THR A 295 -0.15 16.33 -3.14
N PHE A 296 0.82 16.40 -2.24
CA PHE A 296 0.60 16.09 -0.82
C PHE A 296 -0.55 16.94 -0.24
N LEU A 297 -0.58 18.25 -0.50
CA LEU A 297 -1.59 19.16 0.05
C LEU A 297 -3.00 18.87 -0.47
N ASP A 298 -3.15 18.55 -1.75
CA ASP A 298 -4.47 18.23 -2.32
C ASP A 298 -4.97 16.89 -1.79
N GLY A 299 -4.09 15.90 -1.69
CA GLY A 299 -4.41 14.62 -1.05
C GLY A 299 -4.75 14.77 0.44
N LEU A 300 -4.05 15.66 1.17
CA LEU A 300 -4.35 15.94 2.57
C LEU A 300 -5.73 16.59 2.74
N LYS A 301 -6.08 17.58 1.90
CA LYS A 301 -7.43 18.18 1.90
C LYS A 301 -8.51 17.13 1.69
N ALA A 302 -8.39 16.32 0.63
CA ALA A 302 -9.35 15.24 0.34
C ALA A 302 -9.47 14.25 1.51
N THR A 303 -8.35 13.94 2.17
CA THR A 303 -8.32 13.05 3.33
C THR A 303 -9.03 13.69 4.52
N VAL A 304 -8.73 14.94 4.85
CA VAL A 304 -9.37 15.70 5.95
C VAL A 304 -10.87 15.81 5.74
N ASP A 305 -11.32 16.14 4.53
CA ASP A 305 -12.74 16.25 4.20
C ASP A 305 -13.48 14.93 4.40
N TRP A 306 -12.84 13.82 4.02
CA TRP A 306 -13.40 12.49 4.26
C TRP A 306 -13.54 12.18 5.77
N TYR A 307 -12.55 12.53 6.59
CA TYR A 307 -12.62 12.31 8.04
C TYR A 307 -13.68 13.19 8.70
N LYS A 308 -13.85 14.47 8.27
CA LYS A 308 -14.91 15.37 8.77
C LYS A 308 -16.32 14.80 8.61
N THR A 309 -16.57 14.02 7.57
CA THR A 309 -17.91 13.42 7.35
C THR A 309 -18.18 12.21 8.23
N ARG A 310 -17.21 11.76 9.05
CA ARG A 310 -17.27 10.52 9.85
C ARG A 310 -16.89 10.72 11.32
N SER A 311 -16.61 11.96 11.71
CA SER A 311 -16.27 12.40 13.08
C SER A 311 -17.51 12.67 13.90
#